data_3b1dcb68b8d35cb89c6a521168f00d3d
#
_entry.id   3b1dcb68b8d35cb89c6a521168f00d3d
#
_cell.length_a   1.000
_cell.length_b   1.000
_cell.length_c   1.000
_cell.angle_alpha   90.00
_cell.angle_beta   90.00
_cell.angle_gamma   90.00
#
_symmetry.space_group_name_H-M   'P 1'
#
loop_
_entity.id
_entity.type
_entity.pdbx_description
1 polymer ?
#
loop_
_entity_poly.entity_id
_entity_poly.type
_entity_poly.pdbx_seq_one_letter_code
_entity_poly.pdbx_strand_id
1 'polypeptide(L)'
;MHNLYIFDIDGTLTPSRKRMSAEFSKFFNEWTDDNNYYLVTGSDIKKVKEQIPILYLERSQGVFTCCGNEFYKTKVKKWKDKEEIDLIKSYENKFTPPNGFIDYLESKLNNSKYHHRAGNHIEDRGSMINFSIVGRNCSLMERENYFKYDNENGERKKIVDEIKEKWPTLESSIGGQISIDIYEPGMDKSQIYSHITKNFIGLIDKVVFIGDRTMKGGNDYPISELIKNKKNGLSYQTEGPEKTQEILESLID
;
A
#
# COMPACT_ATOMS: atom_id res chain seq x y z
N MET A 1 -7.87 10.75 24.46
CA MET A 1 -7.79 11.26 23.09
C MET A 1 -7.92 10.09 22.13
N HIS A 2 -8.73 10.22 21.10
CA HIS A 2 -8.94 9.10 20.16
C HIS A 2 -8.23 9.40 18.84
N ASN A 3 -6.96 9.00 18.76
CA ASN A 3 -6.23 9.06 17.49
C ASN A 3 -6.69 7.93 16.58
N LEU A 4 -6.75 8.21 15.28
CA LEU A 4 -6.95 7.22 14.25
C LEU A 4 -5.69 7.06 13.42
N TYR A 5 -5.15 5.87 13.40
CA TYR A 5 -3.93 5.56 12.67
C TYR A 5 -4.22 4.91 11.32
N ILE A 6 -3.41 5.20 10.33
CA ILE A 6 -3.45 4.60 9.00
C ILE A 6 -2.03 4.19 8.66
N PHE A 7 -1.83 2.90 8.40
CA PHE A 7 -0.52 2.35 8.08
C PHE A 7 -0.47 1.82 6.65
N ASP A 8 0.58 2.18 5.92
CA ASP A 8 1.05 1.33 4.84
C ASP A 8 1.61 0.01 5.43
N ILE A 9 1.80 -1.01 4.58
CA ILE A 9 2.25 -2.35 5.01
C ILE A 9 3.71 -2.59 4.63
N ASP A 10 4.02 -2.54 3.33
CA ASP A 10 5.33 -2.91 2.79
C ASP A 10 6.39 -1.82 3.10
N GLY A 11 7.40 -2.12 3.91
CA GLY A 11 8.40 -1.13 4.32
C GLY A 11 7.93 -0.24 5.48
N THR A 12 6.77 -0.55 6.07
CA THR A 12 6.17 0.19 7.18
C THR A 12 5.92 -0.72 8.38
N LEU A 13 4.96 -1.64 8.32
CA LEU A 13 4.69 -2.63 9.38
C LEU A 13 5.47 -3.93 9.17
N THR A 14 5.95 -4.15 7.95
CA THR A 14 6.74 -5.32 7.59
C THR A 14 7.95 -4.88 6.75
N PRO A 15 9.08 -5.58 6.79
CA PRO A 15 10.06 -5.45 5.73
C PRO A 15 9.41 -5.76 4.39
N SER A 16 9.81 -5.06 3.32
CA SER A 16 9.15 -5.19 2.01
C SER A 16 8.95 -6.65 1.60
N ARG A 17 7.70 -7.03 1.38
CA ARG A 17 7.23 -8.39 1.00
C ARG A 17 7.57 -9.53 1.97
N LYS A 18 8.05 -9.24 3.14
CA LYS A 18 8.27 -10.23 4.20
C LYS A 18 7.09 -10.23 5.18
N ARG A 19 7.03 -11.27 5.97
CA ARG A 19 6.13 -11.30 7.12
C ARG A 19 6.57 -10.31 8.18
N MET A 20 5.62 -9.83 8.97
CA MET A 20 5.90 -9.07 10.18
C MET A 20 6.86 -9.86 11.07
N SER A 21 7.90 -9.18 11.58
CA SER A 21 8.87 -9.81 12.49
C SER A 21 8.23 -10.15 13.84
N ALA A 22 8.76 -11.15 14.52
CA ALA A 22 8.26 -11.53 15.85
C ALA A 22 8.48 -10.41 16.89
N GLU A 23 9.57 -9.65 16.74
CA GLU A 23 9.92 -8.53 17.60
C GLU A 23 8.91 -7.38 17.46
N PHE A 24 8.69 -6.90 16.24
CA PHE A 24 7.69 -5.87 15.97
C PHE A 24 6.27 -6.34 16.30
N SER A 25 5.96 -7.62 16.04
CA SER A 25 4.67 -8.21 16.38
C SER A 25 4.38 -8.16 17.89
N LYS A 26 5.39 -8.36 18.74
CA LYS A 26 5.23 -8.25 20.19
C LYS A 26 4.85 -6.82 20.60
N PHE A 27 5.58 -5.82 20.12
CA PHE A 27 5.25 -4.42 20.38
C PHE A 27 3.86 -4.07 19.85
N PHE A 28 3.58 -4.43 18.58
CA PHE A 28 2.33 -4.06 17.92
C PHE A 28 1.11 -4.73 18.56
N ASN A 29 1.30 -5.91 19.18
CA ASN A 29 0.24 -6.59 19.94
C ASN A 29 -0.25 -5.73 21.10
N GLU A 30 0.66 -5.18 21.91
CA GLU A 30 0.35 -4.33 23.04
C GLU A 30 -0.24 -2.99 22.56
N TRP A 31 0.35 -2.42 21.52
CA TRP A 31 -0.08 -1.15 20.96
C TRP A 31 -1.51 -1.21 20.38
N THR A 32 -1.89 -2.30 19.72
CA THR A 32 -3.22 -2.45 19.09
C THR A 32 -4.37 -2.66 20.07
N ASP A 33 -4.10 -2.94 21.35
CA ASP A 33 -5.16 -3.09 22.37
C ASP A 33 -5.89 -1.77 22.65
N ASP A 34 -5.20 -0.64 22.54
CA ASP A 34 -5.73 0.69 22.88
C ASP A 34 -5.89 1.63 21.68
N ASN A 35 -5.49 1.20 20.47
CA ASN A 35 -5.43 2.08 19.32
C ASN A 35 -6.27 1.61 18.12
N ASN A 36 -7.03 2.55 17.55
CA ASN A 36 -7.81 2.31 16.34
C ASN A 36 -6.96 2.55 15.09
N TYR A 37 -6.96 1.60 14.16
CA TYR A 37 -6.17 1.74 12.94
C TYR A 37 -6.81 1.08 11.72
N TYR A 38 -6.42 1.60 10.55
CA TYR A 38 -6.64 1.01 9.24
C TYR A 38 -5.32 0.62 8.59
N LEU A 39 -5.39 -0.37 7.72
CA LEU A 39 -4.27 -0.76 6.86
C LEU A 39 -4.56 -0.33 5.42
N VAL A 40 -3.55 0.18 4.72
CA VAL A 40 -3.64 0.51 3.29
C VAL A 40 -2.40 0.05 2.56
N THR A 41 -2.56 -0.60 1.41
CA THR A 41 -1.42 -1.09 0.61
C THR A 41 -1.71 -1.04 -0.88
N GLY A 42 -0.65 -0.94 -1.70
CA GLY A 42 -0.73 -1.18 -3.14
C GLY A 42 -0.92 -2.67 -3.50
N SER A 43 -0.62 -3.58 -2.57
CA SER A 43 -0.76 -5.03 -2.77
C SER A 43 -2.22 -5.49 -2.72
N ASP A 44 -2.48 -6.70 -3.21
CA ASP A 44 -3.76 -7.39 -3.09
C ASP A 44 -3.94 -8.04 -1.71
N ILE A 45 -5.17 -8.49 -1.42
CA ILE A 45 -5.53 -9.11 -0.13
C ILE A 45 -4.79 -10.42 0.14
N LYS A 46 -4.43 -11.17 -0.90
CA LYS A 46 -3.67 -12.41 -0.73
C LYS A 46 -2.30 -12.09 -0.13
N LYS A 47 -1.64 -11.04 -0.64
CA LYS A 47 -0.35 -10.60 -0.14
C LYS A 47 -0.43 -10.07 1.30
N VAL A 48 -1.47 -9.34 1.63
CA VAL A 48 -1.72 -8.87 3.01
C VAL A 48 -1.80 -10.05 3.99
N LYS A 49 -2.58 -11.08 3.65
CA LYS A 49 -2.71 -12.31 4.48
C LYS A 49 -1.39 -13.08 4.66
N GLU A 50 -0.47 -12.97 3.71
CA GLU A 50 0.87 -13.56 3.83
C GLU A 50 1.79 -12.78 4.78
N GLN A 51 1.61 -11.45 4.87
CA GLN A 51 2.51 -10.54 5.59
C GLN A 51 2.06 -10.23 7.01
N ILE A 52 0.77 -10.02 7.20
CA ILE A 52 0.19 -9.55 8.46
C ILE A 52 -0.51 -10.72 9.18
N PRO A 53 -0.17 -10.99 10.43
CA PRO A 53 -0.89 -11.98 11.25
C PRO A 53 -2.40 -11.65 11.31
N ILE A 54 -3.23 -12.70 11.26
CA ILE A 54 -4.69 -12.56 11.24
C ILE A 54 -5.24 -11.75 12.42
N LEU A 55 -4.60 -11.83 13.58
CA LEU A 55 -4.94 -11.06 14.78
C LEU A 55 -4.97 -9.56 14.52
N TYR A 56 -3.98 -9.03 13.78
CA TYR A 56 -3.91 -7.60 13.50
C TYR A 56 -4.85 -7.18 12.36
N LEU A 57 -5.21 -8.10 11.48
CA LEU A 57 -6.28 -7.88 10.50
C LEU A 57 -7.63 -7.80 11.19
N GLU A 58 -7.86 -8.64 12.21
CA GLU A 58 -9.07 -8.66 13.02
C GLU A 58 -9.25 -7.40 13.85
N ARG A 59 -8.19 -6.94 14.52
CA ARG A 59 -8.22 -5.73 15.35
C ARG A 59 -8.32 -4.44 14.55
N SER A 60 -7.93 -4.48 13.26
CA SER A 60 -8.04 -3.32 12.40
C SER A 60 -9.51 -2.93 12.14
N GLN A 61 -9.75 -1.66 11.92
CA GLN A 61 -11.05 -1.15 11.45
C GLN A 61 -11.34 -1.56 10.00
N GLY A 62 -10.33 -2.07 9.28
CA GLY A 62 -10.41 -2.62 7.94
C GLY A 62 -9.11 -2.46 7.16
N VAL A 63 -9.08 -3.13 6.00
CA VAL A 63 -7.91 -3.20 5.13
C VAL A 63 -8.27 -2.70 3.74
N PHE A 64 -7.56 -1.67 3.31
CA PHE A 64 -7.62 -1.15 1.95
C PHE A 64 -6.47 -1.75 1.12
N THR A 65 -6.81 -2.44 0.05
CA THR A 65 -5.85 -3.02 -0.90
C THR A 65 -5.90 -2.29 -2.24
N CYS A 66 -4.95 -2.57 -3.12
CA CYS A 66 -4.90 -1.97 -4.46
C CYS A 66 -5.00 -0.44 -4.41
N CYS A 67 -4.17 0.21 -3.55
CA CYS A 67 -4.18 1.66 -3.34
C CYS A 67 -5.52 2.24 -2.86
N GLY A 68 -6.33 1.46 -2.13
CA GLY A 68 -7.64 1.88 -1.66
C GLY A 68 -8.80 1.52 -2.60
N ASN A 69 -8.50 0.87 -3.72
CA ASN A 69 -9.50 0.47 -4.70
C ASN A 69 -10.32 -0.74 -4.28
N GLU A 70 -9.89 -1.46 -3.26
CA GLU A 70 -10.65 -2.52 -2.61
C GLU A 70 -10.66 -2.30 -1.10
N PHE A 71 -11.75 -2.63 -0.45
CA PHE A 71 -11.89 -2.54 1.00
C PHE A 71 -12.42 -3.84 1.59
N TYR A 72 -11.72 -4.33 2.60
CA TYR A 72 -12.06 -5.55 3.33
C TYR A 72 -12.33 -5.25 4.80
N LYS A 73 -13.37 -5.90 5.32
CA LYS A 73 -13.67 -5.96 6.77
C LYS A 73 -13.55 -7.37 7.27
N THR A 74 -13.16 -7.50 8.51
CA THR A 74 -13.20 -8.79 9.21
C THR A 74 -14.64 -9.18 9.50
N LYS A 75 -14.93 -10.47 9.33
CA LYS A 75 -16.18 -11.10 9.76
C LYS A 75 -15.86 -12.35 10.53
N VAL A 76 -16.35 -12.43 11.76
CA VAL A 76 -16.29 -13.64 12.55
C VAL A 76 -17.41 -14.57 12.09
N LYS A 77 -17.06 -15.73 11.57
CA LYS A 77 -17.99 -16.80 11.27
C LYS A 77 -17.98 -17.76 12.45
N LYS A 78 -19.14 -17.91 13.12
CA LYS A 78 -19.32 -18.90 14.17
C LYS A 78 -19.90 -20.18 13.55
N TRP A 79 -19.16 -21.28 13.65
CA TRP A 79 -19.63 -22.58 13.26
C TRP A 79 -19.43 -23.56 14.41
N LYS A 80 -20.53 -23.95 15.08
CA LYS A 80 -20.48 -24.72 16.35
C LYS A 80 -19.61 -23.98 17.38
N ASP A 81 -18.63 -24.63 17.96
CA ASP A 81 -17.73 -24.08 18.98
C ASP A 81 -16.43 -23.48 18.37
N LYS A 82 -16.39 -23.26 17.05
CA LYS A 82 -15.25 -22.67 16.35
C LYS A 82 -15.60 -21.29 15.82
N GLU A 83 -14.73 -20.34 16.11
CA GLU A 83 -14.74 -19.02 15.49
C GLU A 83 -13.70 -19.02 14.35
N GLU A 84 -14.13 -18.72 13.14
CA GLU A 84 -13.28 -18.51 11.97
C GLU A 84 -13.37 -17.06 11.54
N ILE A 85 -12.20 -16.42 11.49
CA ILE A 85 -12.10 -15.03 11.06
C ILE A 85 -11.84 -15.01 9.56
N ASP A 86 -12.69 -14.30 8.83
CA ASP A 86 -12.55 -14.12 7.39
C ASP A 86 -12.56 -12.63 7.04
N LEU A 87 -11.86 -12.27 5.97
CA LEU A 87 -11.86 -10.93 5.39
C LEU A 87 -12.84 -10.90 4.23
N ILE A 88 -13.90 -10.10 4.38
CA ILE A 88 -14.95 -9.95 3.36
C ILE A 88 -14.74 -8.65 2.62
N LYS A 89 -14.66 -8.72 1.28
CA LYS A 89 -14.63 -7.55 0.40
C LYS A 89 -15.94 -6.79 0.52
N SER A 90 -15.87 -5.54 0.95
CA SER A 90 -17.01 -4.64 1.10
C SER A 90 -17.25 -3.79 -0.13
N TYR A 91 -16.20 -3.39 -0.82
CA TYR A 91 -16.28 -2.76 -2.14
C TYR A 91 -15.04 -3.04 -2.99
N GLU A 92 -15.18 -2.80 -4.28
CA GLU A 92 -14.13 -2.88 -5.30
C GLU A 92 -14.43 -1.84 -6.39
N ASN A 93 -13.46 -0.96 -6.67
CA ASN A 93 -13.49 -0.12 -7.85
C ASN A 93 -13.08 -0.98 -9.06
N LYS A 94 -13.72 -0.76 -10.20
CA LYS A 94 -13.38 -1.44 -11.45
C LYS A 94 -12.46 -0.56 -12.27
N PHE A 95 -11.38 -1.13 -12.80
CA PHE A 95 -10.47 -0.46 -13.70
C PHE A 95 -10.38 -1.21 -15.02
N THR A 96 -10.49 -0.47 -16.12
CA THR A 96 -10.28 -1.01 -17.46
C THR A 96 -9.23 -0.15 -18.16
N PRO A 97 -8.05 -0.68 -18.48
CA PRO A 97 -7.02 0.10 -19.16
C PRO A 97 -7.49 0.55 -20.55
N PRO A 98 -7.10 1.75 -21.01
CA PRO A 98 -7.40 2.21 -22.35
C PRO A 98 -6.83 1.26 -23.42
N ASN A 99 -7.46 1.25 -24.59
CA ASN A 99 -6.98 0.44 -25.72
C ASN A 99 -5.52 0.79 -26.06
N GLY A 100 -4.70 -0.23 -26.25
CA GLY A 100 -3.26 -0.08 -26.57
C GLY A 100 -2.36 0.20 -25.35
N PHE A 101 -2.92 0.37 -24.14
CA PHE A 101 -2.10 0.63 -22.95
C PHE A 101 -1.26 -0.59 -22.54
N ILE A 102 -1.81 -1.78 -22.65
CA ILE A 102 -1.06 -3.02 -22.36
C ILE A 102 0.11 -3.18 -23.34
N ASP A 103 -0.11 -2.96 -24.64
CA ASP A 103 0.95 -3.01 -25.68
C ASP A 103 2.06 -1.97 -25.36
N TYR A 104 1.67 -0.80 -24.86
CA TYR A 104 2.62 0.21 -24.41
C TYR A 104 3.48 -0.30 -23.25
N LEU A 105 2.90 -0.93 -22.22
CA LEU A 105 3.65 -1.52 -21.11
C LEU A 105 4.59 -2.65 -21.57
N GLU A 106 4.12 -3.50 -22.48
CA GLU A 106 4.95 -4.54 -23.09
C GLU A 106 6.13 -3.94 -23.88
N SER A 107 5.89 -2.84 -24.60
CA SER A 107 6.98 -2.14 -25.28
C SER A 107 8.02 -1.59 -24.31
N LYS A 108 7.60 -1.07 -23.14
CA LYS A 108 8.54 -0.63 -22.08
C LYS A 108 9.35 -1.79 -21.51
N LEU A 109 8.69 -2.92 -21.29
CA LEU A 109 9.35 -4.13 -20.82
C LEU A 109 10.42 -4.60 -21.83
N ASN A 110 10.08 -4.65 -23.12
CA ASN A 110 10.97 -5.13 -24.19
C ASN A 110 12.15 -4.17 -24.45
N ASN A 111 11.95 -2.86 -24.27
CA ASN A 111 12.98 -1.84 -24.49
C ASN A 111 13.81 -1.50 -23.25
N SER A 112 13.50 -2.08 -22.09
CA SER A 112 14.26 -1.87 -20.88
C SER A 112 15.70 -2.40 -21.00
N LYS A 113 16.65 -1.59 -20.54
CA LYS A 113 18.08 -1.98 -20.49
C LYS A 113 18.40 -2.93 -19.32
N TYR A 114 17.49 -3.08 -18.38
CA TYR A 114 17.60 -4.11 -17.35
C TYR A 114 17.08 -5.43 -17.91
N HIS A 115 17.96 -6.39 -18.11
CA HIS A 115 17.64 -7.60 -18.90
C HIS A 115 17.04 -8.74 -18.09
N HIS A 116 17.21 -8.73 -16.75
CA HIS A 116 16.67 -9.82 -15.95
C HIS A 116 15.15 -9.74 -15.86
N ARG A 117 14.47 -10.89 -16.06
CA ARG A 117 13.02 -11.05 -16.07
C ARG A 117 12.59 -12.23 -15.22
N ALA A 118 11.63 -12.04 -14.34
CA ALA A 118 11.17 -13.07 -13.40
C ALA A 118 9.63 -13.10 -13.26
N GLY A 119 9.00 -13.96 -14.04
CA GLY A 119 7.57 -14.25 -13.97
C GLY A 119 6.69 -13.15 -14.54
N ASN A 120 5.60 -12.82 -13.84
CA ASN A 120 4.60 -11.86 -14.32
C ASN A 120 5.10 -10.41 -14.20
N HIS A 121 4.95 -9.64 -15.27
CA HIS A 121 5.38 -8.24 -15.36
C HIS A 121 4.22 -7.24 -15.33
N ILE A 122 3.06 -7.62 -15.85
CA ILE A 122 1.84 -6.83 -15.90
C ILE A 122 0.78 -7.62 -15.13
N GLU A 123 0.43 -7.15 -13.95
CA GLU A 123 -0.50 -7.81 -13.05
C GLU A 123 -1.80 -6.99 -13.02
N ASP A 124 -2.81 -7.47 -13.74
CA ASP A 124 -4.17 -6.93 -13.66
C ASP A 124 -4.81 -7.41 -12.37
N ARG A 125 -5.20 -6.46 -11.51
CA ARG A 125 -5.86 -6.70 -10.23
C ARG A 125 -7.37 -6.42 -10.27
N GLY A 126 -7.90 -6.14 -11.45
CA GLY A 126 -9.31 -5.80 -11.66
C GLY A 126 -9.67 -4.36 -11.26
N SER A 127 -8.98 -3.81 -10.28
CA SER A 127 -9.17 -2.44 -9.78
C SER A 127 -7.98 -1.51 -10.10
N MET A 128 -6.87 -2.07 -10.55
CA MET A 128 -5.64 -1.37 -10.97
C MET A 128 -4.70 -2.34 -11.69
N ILE A 129 -3.69 -1.80 -12.38
CA ILE A 129 -2.57 -2.57 -12.91
C ILE A 129 -1.32 -2.31 -12.06
N ASN A 130 -0.58 -3.39 -11.76
CA ASN A 130 0.76 -3.30 -11.20
C ASN A 130 1.77 -3.75 -12.25
N PHE A 131 2.70 -2.87 -12.62
CA PHE A 131 3.73 -3.12 -13.62
C PHE A 131 5.12 -3.23 -12.99
N SER A 132 5.93 -4.19 -13.44
CA SER A 132 7.30 -4.41 -12.93
C SER A 132 8.24 -4.88 -14.03
N ILE A 133 9.32 -4.14 -14.27
CA ILE A 133 10.36 -4.49 -15.25
C ILE A 133 11.07 -5.80 -14.88
N VAL A 134 11.44 -5.98 -13.62
CA VAL A 134 12.10 -7.21 -13.16
C VAL A 134 11.14 -8.39 -13.02
N GLY A 135 9.85 -8.11 -12.88
CA GLY A 135 8.79 -9.11 -12.69
C GLY A 135 8.47 -9.41 -11.23
N ARG A 136 7.28 -9.94 -11.01
CA ARG A 136 6.70 -10.14 -9.67
C ARG A 136 7.22 -11.37 -8.94
N ASN A 137 7.80 -12.32 -9.68
CA ASN A 137 8.33 -13.58 -9.13
C ASN A 137 9.84 -13.52 -8.83
N CYS A 138 10.44 -12.32 -8.92
CA CYS A 138 11.85 -12.13 -8.61
C CYS A 138 12.14 -12.44 -7.12
N SER A 139 13.31 -13.04 -6.88
CA SER A 139 13.88 -13.23 -5.55
C SER A 139 14.18 -11.90 -4.85
N LEU A 140 14.46 -11.94 -3.55
CA LEU A 140 14.83 -10.73 -2.80
C LEU A 140 16.12 -10.08 -3.35
N MET A 141 17.09 -10.89 -3.76
CA MET A 141 18.35 -10.41 -4.34
C MET A 141 18.12 -9.73 -5.70
N GLU A 142 17.32 -10.33 -6.58
CA GLU A 142 16.97 -9.76 -7.89
C GLU A 142 16.18 -8.46 -7.74
N ARG A 143 15.30 -8.40 -6.77
CA ARG A 143 14.56 -7.19 -6.39
C ARG A 143 15.50 -6.06 -5.94
N GLU A 144 16.45 -6.37 -5.09
CA GLU A 144 17.43 -5.41 -4.61
C GLU A 144 18.34 -4.91 -5.73
N ASN A 145 18.76 -5.80 -6.62
CA ASN A 145 19.55 -5.44 -7.79
C ASN A 145 18.80 -4.52 -8.75
N TYR A 146 17.51 -4.81 -9.01
CA TYR A 146 16.69 -3.90 -9.81
C TYR A 146 16.48 -2.55 -9.11
N PHE A 147 16.24 -2.56 -7.81
CA PHE A 147 16.06 -1.33 -7.03
C PHE A 147 17.28 -0.42 -7.09
N LYS A 148 18.50 -0.99 -6.98
CA LYS A 148 19.75 -0.25 -7.16
C LYS A 148 19.86 0.33 -8.57
N TYR A 149 19.63 -0.51 -9.58
CA TYR A 149 19.64 -0.08 -10.98
C TYR A 149 18.64 1.07 -11.24
N ASP A 150 17.42 0.95 -10.72
CA ASP A 150 16.39 1.98 -10.91
C ASP A 150 16.72 3.29 -10.19
N ASN A 151 17.31 3.24 -9.00
CA ASN A 151 17.78 4.43 -8.29
C ASN A 151 18.88 5.19 -9.08
N GLU A 152 19.73 4.47 -9.80
CA GLU A 152 20.80 5.06 -10.62
C GLU A 152 20.25 5.59 -11.97
N ASN A 153 19.30 4.89 -12.58
CA ASN A 153 18.84 5.14 -13.94
C ASN A 153 17.49 5.86 -14.02
N GLY A 154 16.69 5.84 -12.96
CA GLY A 154 15.36 6.46 -12.89
C GLY A 154 14.36 5.85 -13.87
N GLU A 155 14.43 4.54 -14.15
CA GLU A 155 13.64 3.89 -15.18
C GLU A 155 12.15 3.96 -14.86
N ARG A 156 11.75 3.62 -13.64
CA ARG A 156 10.34 3.70 -13.23
C ARG A 156 9.82 5.12 -13.26
N LYS A 157 10.63 6.08 -12.82
CA LYS A 157 10.24 7.50 -12.88
C LYS A 157 9.98 7.95 -14.31
N LYS A 158 10.83 7.59 -15.26
CA LYS A 158 10.64 7.91 -16.69
C LYS A 158 9.35 7.30 -17.23
N ILE A 159 9.04 6.05 -16.87
CA ILE A 159 7.81 5.39 -17.31
C ILE A 159 6.58 6.09 -16.73
N VAL A 160 6.60 6.46 -15.44
CA VAL A 160 5.52 7.24 -14.78
C VAL A 160 5.32 8.59 -15.46
N ASP A 161 6.41 9.33 -15.74
CA ASP A 161 6.34 10.62 -16.42
C ASP A 161 5.75 10.48 -17.84
N GLU A 162 6.14 9.44 -18.59
CA GLU A 162 5.59 9.16 -19.93
C GLU A 162 4.11 8.71 -19.88
N ILE A 163 3.70 7.92 -18.89
CA ILE A 163 2.28 7.57 -18.71
C ILE A 163 1.46 8.82 -18.51
N LYS A 164 1.90 9.72 -17.64
CA LYS A 164 1.22 10.99 -17.37
C LYS A 164 1.07 11.85 -18.64
N GLU A 165 2.06 11.85 -19.53
CA GLU A 165 2.04 12.61 -20.77
C GLU A 165 1.14 11.99 -21.83
N LYS A 166 1.29 10.68 -22.06
CA LYS A 166 0.64 9.97 -23.17
C LYS A 166 -0.75 9.45 -22.85
N TRP A 167 -1.03 9.23 -21.56
CA TRP A 167 -2.27 8.63 -21.08
C TRP A 167 -2.91 9.50 -19.97
N PRO A 168 -3.38 10.73 -20.30
CA PRO A 168 -3.87 11.68 -19.30
C PRO A 168 -5.13 11.21 -18.54
N THR A 169 -5.76 10.14 -19.02
CA THR A 169 -6.87 9.46 -18.33
C THR A 169 -6.40 8.44 -17.27
N LEU A 170 -5.08 8.31 -17.08
CA LEU A 170 -4.49 7.42 -16.10
C LEU A 170 -3.65 8.19 -15.09
N GLU A 171 -3.61 7.69 -13.89
CA GLU A 171 -2.61 8.03 -12.88
C GLU A 171 -1.67 6.87 -12.65
N SER A 172 -0.42 7.19 -12.29
CA SER A 172 0.57 6.18 -11.94
C SER A 172 1.52 6.69 -10.87
N SER A 173 1.95 5.78 -10.00
CA SER A 173 2.88 6.06 -8.92
C SER A 173 3.89 4.93 -8.72
N ILE A 174 5.05 5.26 -8.16
CA ILE A 174 6.08 4.26 -7.84
C ILE A 174 5.67 3.53 -6.56
N GLY A 175 5.39 2.23 -6.69
CA GLY A 175 5.05 1.33 -5.61
C GLY A 175 6.24 0.49 -5.14
N GLY A 176 6.55 0.51 -3.85
CA GLY A 176 7.62 -0.30 -3.25
C GLY A 176 8.96 -0.24 -4.02
N GLN A 177 9.70 -1.35 -4.06
CA GLN A 177 11.05 -1.40 -4.66
C GLN A 177 11.08 -1.59 -6.17
N ILE A 178 10.05 -2.20 -6.79
CA ILE A 178 10.14 -2.68 -8.19
C ILE A 178 8.92 -2.36 -9.04
N SER A 179 7.86 -1.79 -8.45
CA SER A 179 6.55 -1.69 -9.11
C SER A 179 6.21 -0.26 -9.50
N ILE A 180 5.33 -0.16 -10.48
CA ILE A 180 4.53 1.02 -10.80
C ILE A 180 3.07 0.61 -10.63
N ASP A 181 2.33 1.36 -9.82
CA ASP A 181 0.90 1.21 -9.62
C ASP A 181 0.17 2.15 -10.58
N ILE A 182 -0.82 1.65 -11.34
CA ILE A 182 -1.51 2.37 -12.42
C ILE A 182 -3.02 2.21 -12.23
N TYR A 183 -3.75 3.32 -12.20
CA TYR A 183 -5.17 3.38 -11.87
C TYR A 183 -5.84 4.62 -12.49
N GLU A 184 -7.14 4.78 -12.32
CA GLU A 184 -7.85 6.00 -12.73
C GLU A 184 -7.47 7.19 -11.86
N PRO A 185 -7.51 8.44 -12.38
CA PRO A 185 -7.22 9.64 -11.61
C PRO A 185 -8.06 9.73 -10.32
N GLY A 186 -7.38 10.04 -9.21
CA GLY A 186 -8.00 10.12 -7.89
C GLY A 186 -8.24 8.77 -7.20
N MET A 187 -7.86 7.64 -7.85
CA MET A 187 -7.96 6.29 -7.26
C MET A 187 -6.66 5.85 -6.59
N ASP A 188 -5.89 6.81 -6.10
CA ASP A 188 -4.70 6.60 -5.27
C ASP A 188 -5.06 6.38 -3.78
N LYS A 189 -4.05 6.20 -2.93
CA LYS A 189 -4.28 5.95 -1.50
C LYS A 189 -5.04 7.08 -0.78
N SER A 190 -5.10 8.29 -1.30
CA SER A 190 -5.80 9.41 -0.63
C SER A 190 -7.32 9.24 -0.62
N GLN A 191 -7.89 8.46 -1.56
CA GLN A 191 -9.33 8.18 -1.64
C GLN A 191 -9.90 7.60 -0.35
N ILE A 192 -9.09 6.83 0.41
CA ILE A 192 -9.54 6.20 1.64
C ILE A 192 -9.88 7.22 2.75
N TYR A 193 -9.28 8.41 2.73
CA TYR A 193 -9.50 9.43 3.75
C TYR A 193 -10.99 9.78 3.90
N SER A 194 -11.67 10.00 2.78
CA SER A 194 -13.10 10.30 2.79
C SER A 194 -13.95 9.13 3.26
N HIS A 195 -13.54 7.90 2.97
CA HIS A 195 -14.22 6.69 3.42
C HIS A 195 -14.10 6.52 4.95
N ILE A 196 -12.90 6.74 5.47
CA ILE A 196 -12.60 6.60 6.91
C ILE A 196 -13.32 7.68 7.71
N THR A 197 -13.17 8.94 7.33
CA THR A 197 -13.65 10.07 8.12
C THR A 197 -15.16 10.18 8.19
N LYS A 198 -15.91 9.68 7.21
CA LYS A 198 -17.39 9.61 7.26
C LYS A 198 -17.92 8.84 8.48
N ASN A 199 -17.20 7.84 8.93
CA ASN A 199 -17.62 6.98 10.03
C ASN A 199 -17.28 7.56 11.43
N PHE A 200 -16.46 8.62 11.50
CA PHE A 200 -15.90 9.14 12.75
C PHE A 200 -16.04 10.64 12.92
N ILE A 201 -17.03 11.26 12.29
CA ILE A 201 -17.25 12.71 12.35
C ILE A 201 -17.36 13.16 13.82
N GLY A 202 -16.43 14.02 14.25
CA GLY A 202 -16.42 14.61 15.59
C GLY A 202 -15.86 13.71 16.71
N LEU A 203 -15.37 12.50 16.39
CA LEU A 203 -14.88 11.54 17.38
C LEU A 203 -13.34 11.36 17.34
N ILE A 204 -12.66 11.94 16.34
CA ILE A 204 -11.22 11.77 16.14
C ILE A 204 -10.49 13.06 16.48
N ASP A 205 -9.54 12.98 17.41
CA ASP A 205 -8.65 14.09 17.76
C ASP A 205 -7.59 14.29 16.69
N LYS A 206 -6.90 13.24 16.28
CA LYS A 206 -5.87 13.26 15.23
C LYS A 206 -6.04 12.09 14.25
N VAL A 207 -5.73 12.34 12.98
CA VAL A 207 -5.53 11.31 11.96
C VAL A 207 -4.03 11.22 11.68
N VAL A 208 -3.45 10.05 11.90
CA VAL A 208 -2.02 9.81 11.78
C VAL A 208 -1.78 8.82 10.64
N PHE A 209 -1.01 9.22 9.62
CA PHE A 209 -0.55 8.34 8.55
C PHE A 209 0.93 8.01 8.72
N ILE A 210 1.30 6.73 8.55
CA ILE A 210 2.68 6.26 8.53
C ILE A 210 2.89 5.40 7.29
N GLY A 211 3.90 5.74 6.48
CA GLY A 211 4.24 5.03 5.24
C GLY A 211 5.68 5.24 4.81
N ASP A 212 6.20 4.34 3.93
CA ASP A 212 7.60 4.38 3.48
C ASP A 212 7.80 5.24 2.21
N ARG A 213 6.73 5.44 1.41
CA ARG A 213 6.77 6.13 0.11
C ARG A 213 6.05 7.48 0.11
N THR A 214 6.28 8.28 1.15
CA THR A 214 5.63 9.60 1.32
C THR A 214 6.29 10.73 0.53
N MET A 215 7.40 10.47 -0.17
CA MET A 215 8.05 11.43 -1.06
C MET A 215 7.32 11.56 -2.39
N LYS A 216 7.42 12.73 -3.03
CA LYS A 216 6.79 13.00 -4.34
C LYS A 216 7.09 11.91 -5.36
N GLY A 217 6.04 11.35 -5.94
CA GLY A 217 6.09 10.24 -6.89
C GLY A 217 5.94 8.85 -6.25
N GLY A 218 5.99 8.72 -4.93
CA GLY A 218 5.65 7.51 -4.20
C GLY A 218 4.15 7.33 -4.04
N ASN A 219 3.69 6.10 -3.86
CA ASN A 219 2.26 5.78 -3.76
C ASN A 219 1.62 6.20 -2.42
N ASP A 220 2.43 6.53 -1.39
CA ASP A 220 1.97 7.12 -0.13
C ASP A 220 1.91 8.66 -0.16
N TYR A 221 2.53 9.28 -1.18
CA TYR A 221 2.60 10.74 -1.26
C TYR A 221 1.22 11.40 -1.25
N PRO A 222 0.22 10.95 -2.05
CA PRO A 222 -1.08 11.59 -2.09
C PRO A 222 -1.81 11.60 -0.73
N ILE A 223 -1.84 10.48 -0.03
CA ILE A 223 -2.48 10.41 1.30
C ILE A 223 -1.69 11.17 2.36
N SER A 224 -0.35 11.13 2.31
CA SER A 224 0.52 11.88 3.20
C SER A 224 0.26 13.38 3.10
N GLU A 225 0.27 13.93 1.89
CA GLU A 225 0.00 15.35 1.67
C GLU A 225 -1.44 15.73 2.01
N LEU A 226 -2.42 14.89 1.68
CA LEU A 226 -3.81 15.14 2.05
C LEU A 226 -3.95 15.27 3.57
N ILE A 227 -3.36 14.36 4.34
CA ILE A 227 -3.45 14.33 5.81
C ILE A 227 -2.69 15.51 6.42
N LYS A 228 -1.46 15.81 5.99
CA LYS A 228 -0.69 16.99 6.45
C LYS A 228 -1.45 18.30 6.29
N ASN A 229 -2.26 18.42 5.24
CA ASN A 229 -3.07 19.61 4.98
C ASN A 229 -4.36 19.68 5.81
N LYS A 230 -4.64 18.70 6.69
CA LYS A 230 -5.77 18.75 7.63
C LYS A 230 -5.32 19.30 8.99
N LYS A 231 -6.19 20.10 9.64
CA LYS A 231 -5.90 20.74 10.94
C LYS A 231 -5.45 19.74 12.02
N ASN A 232 -6.00 18.52 11.98
CA ASN A 232 -5.73 17.43 12.92
C ASN A 232 -4.95 16.27 12.28
N GLY A 233 -4.29 16.50 11.15
CA GLY A 233 -3.55 15.48 10.40
C GLY A 233 -2.08 15.49 10.75
N LEU A 234 -1.52 14.30 10.94
CA LEU A 234 -0.07 14.05 11.09
C LEU A 234 0.35 12.97 10.09
N SER A 235 1.49 13.17 9.44
CA SER A 235 2.02 12.16 8.54
C SER A 235 3.52 12.00 8.73
N TYR A 236 3.95 10.75 8.83
CA TYR A 236 5.33 10.37 9.09
C TYR A 236 5.84 9.45 7.99
N GLN A 237 7.09 9.67 7.59
CA GLN A 237 7.83 8.74 6.77
C GLN A 237 8.58 7.76 7.67
N THR A 238 8.58 6.50 7.27
CA THR A 238 9.33 5.43 7.93
C THR A 238 10.29 4.76 6.94
N GLU A 239 11.28 4.05 7.49
CA GLU A 239 12.22 3.21 6.72
C GLU A 239 12.04 1.71 7.05
N GLY A 240 11.01 1.39 7.84
CA GLY A 240 10.71 0.02 8.25
C GLY A 240 10.02 -0.09 9.60
N PRO A 241 9.75 -1.32 10.05
CA PRO A 241 9.04 -1.59 11.31
C PRO A 241 9.69 -0.95 12.53
N GLU A 242 11.01 -0.98 12.63
CA GLU A 242 11.77 -0.42 13.74
C GLU A 242 11.54 1.09 13.86
N LYS A 243 11.61 1.81 12.73
CA LYS A 243 11.35 3.25 12.72
C LYS A 243 9.86 3.55 12.95
N THR A 244 8.97 2.69 12.49
CA THR A 244 7.53 2.79 12.79
C THR A 244 7.27 2.68 14.29
N GLN A 245 7.93 1.74 14.98
CA GLN A 245 7.84 1.60 16.42
C GLN A 245 8.31 2.88 17.14
N GLU A 246 9.47 3.42 16.80
CA GLU A 246 9.99 4.68 17.40
C GLU A 246 8.98 5.84 17.23
N ILE A 247 8.36 5.95 16.03
CA ILE A 247 7.34 6.97 15.79
C ILE A 247 6.14 6.77 16.70
N LEU A 248 5.63 5.52 16.81
CA LEU A 248 4.48 5.22 17.64
C LEU A 248 4.75 5.46 19.11
N GLU A 249 5.92 5.08 19.63
CA GLU A 249 6.34 5.35 20.99
C GLU A 249 6.38 6.86 21.30
N SER A 250 6.83 7.68 20.33
CA SER A 250 6.85 9.14 20.48
C SER A 250 5.47 9.81 20.45
N LEU A 251 4.41 9.08 20.11
CA LEU A 251 3.02 9.58 20.04
C LEU A 251 2.16 9.16 21.25
N ILE A 252 2.72 8.37 22.17
CA ILE A 252 2.02 7.90 23.38
C ILE A 252 1.97 9.00 24.49
N ASP A 253 2.78 10.06 24.37
CA ASP A 253 2.77 11.22 25.24
C ASP A 253 1.66 12.22 24.79
#